data_6fe060cb8da3a779797694b4efa439df
#
_entry.id   6fe060cb8da3a779797694b4efa439df
#
_cell.length_a   1.000
_cell.length_b   1.000
_cell.length_c   1.000
_cell.angle_alpha   90.00
_cell.angle_beta   90.00
_cell.angle_gamma   90.00
#
_symmetry.space_group_name_H-M   'P 1'
#
loop_
_entity.id
_entity.type
_entity.pdbx_description
1 polymer ?
#
loop_
_entity_poly.entity_id
_entity_poly.type
_entity_poly.pdbx_seq_one_letter_code
_entity_poly.pdbx_strand_id
1 'polypeptide(L)'
;MKIVGTGSCLPQRVVSNDDLAAIMDTSDEWISSRTGIRNRHIATTETTTSLACDAVKSALQDAGIDGSEIDLIIAASVSTDKIVPSLACQIQAEIGAGSAVAFDINAACSG
;
A
#
# COMPACT_ATOMS: atom_id res chain seq x y z
N MET A 1 -17.54 14.15 6.27
CA MET A 1 -16.20 13.54 6.29
C MET A 1 -15.26 14.44 5.50
N LYS A 2 -14.04 14.66 5.99
CA LYS A 2 -13.00 15.48 5.34
C LYS A 2 -11.72 14.65 5.27
N ILE A 3 -11.08 14.60 4.10
CA ILE A 3 -9.72 14.06 3.96
C ILE A 3 -8.76 15.14 4.44
N VAL A 4 -7.87 14.80 5.36
CA VAL A 4 -6.91 15.74 5.98
C VAL A 4 -5.46 15.44 5.62
N GLY A 5 -5.17 14.23 5.11
CA GLY A 5 -3.86 13.83 4.64
C GLY A 5 -3.92 12.60 3.76
N THR A 6 -2.91 12.41 2.95
CA THR A 6 -2.72 11.27 2.06
C THR A 6 -1.28 10.78 2.12
N GLY A 7 -1.05 9.50 1.86
CA GLY A 7 0.28 8.93 1.83
C GLY A 7 0.36 7.69 0.95
N SER A 8 1.52 7.44 0.41
CA SER A 8 1.79 6.27 -0.41
C SER A 8 3.20 5.76 -0.19
N CYS A 9 3.38 4.46 -0.40
CA CYS A 9 4.69 3.82 -0.45
C CYS A 9 4.71 2.80 -1.57
N LEU A 10 5.76 2.82 -2.37
CA LEU A 10 5.96 1.89 -3.49
C LEU A 10 7.27 1.13 -3.30
N PRO A 11 7.35 -0.13 -3.76
CA PRO A 11 8.62 -0.84 -3.83
C PRO A 11 9.66 -0.06 -4.64
N GLN A 12 10.93 -0.22 -4.31
CA GLN A 12 12.00 0.55 -4.94
C GLN A 12 12.34 0.06 -6.35
N ARG A 13 12.18 -1.24 -6.63
CA ARG A 13 12.50 -1.81 -7.94
C ARG A 13 11.49 -1.39 -8.98
N VAL A 14 11.92 -0.62 -9.97
CA VAL A 14 11.13 -0.22 -11.14
C VAL A 14 11.42 -1.18 -12.29
N VAL A 15 10.37 -1.66 -12.96
CA VAL A 15 10.44 -2.51 -14.15
C VAL A 15 9.67 -1.82 -15.27
N SER A 16 10.34 -1.56 -16.38
CA SER A 16 9.76 -0.93 -17.57
C SER A 16 8.98 -1.93 -18.43
N ASN A 17 8.25 -1.43 -19.43
CA ASN A 17 7.61 -2.28 -20.43
C ASN A 17 8.66 -3.00 -21.30
N ASP A 18 9.81 -2.36 -21.58
CA ASP A 18 10.89 -2.98 -22.33
C ASP A 18 11.55 -4.13 -21.55
N ASP A 19 11.68 -4.01 -20.23
CA ASP A 19 12.14 -5.13 -19.37
C ASP A 19 11.18 -6.33 -19.46
N LEU A 20 9.86 -6.08 -19.54
CA LEU A 20 8.87 -7.15 -19.76
C LEU A 20 8.97 -7.76 -21.14
N ALA A 21 9.20 -6.95 -22.18
CA ALA A 21 9.38 -7.44 -23.55
C ALA A 21 10.61 -8.35 -23.70
N ALA A 22 11.59 -8.24 -22.79
CA ALA A 22 12.74 -9.14 -22.77
C ALA A 22 12.40 -10.56 -22.29
N ILE A 23 11.28 -10.77 -21.58
CA ILE A 23 10.91 -12.05 -20.95
C ILE A 23 9.55 -12.59 -21.41
N MET A 24 8.76 -11.82 -22.15
CA MET A 24 7.46 -12.25 -22.67
C MET A 24 7.14 -11.54 -23.99
N ASP A 25 6.23 -12.11 -24.77
CA ASP A 25 5.77 -11.54 -26.04
C ASP A 25 4.86 -10.34 -25.79
N THR A 26 5.45 -9.14 -25.74
CA THR A 26 4.78 -7.86 -25.54
C THR A 26 5.64 -6.71 -26.07
N SER A 27 5.12 -5.47 -25.99
CA SER A 27 5.86 -4.25 -26.31
C SER A 27 5.37 -3.07 -25.48
N ASP A 28 6.20 -2.00 -25.35
CA ASP A 28 5.77 -0.76 -24.70
C ASP A 28 4.54 -0.17 -25.40
N GLU A 29 4.50 -0.17 -26.73
CA GLU A 29 3.35 0.32 -27.50
C GLU A 29 2.07 -0.45 -27.17
N TRP A 30 2.15 -1.79 -27.10
CA TRP A 30 1.00 -2.64 -26.79
C TRP A 30 0.46 -2.37 -25.39
N ILE A 31 1.34 -2.30 -24.37
CA ILE A 31 0.96 -2.07 -22.98
C ILE A 31 0.46 -0.64 -22.79
N SER A 32 1.22 0.36 -23.23
CA SER A 32 0.92 1.76 -22.98
C SER A 32 -0.35 2.24 -23.68
N SER A 33 -0.62 1.76 -24.92
CA SER A 33 -1.84 2.11 -25.65
C SER A 33 -3.12 1.59 -24.99
N ARG A 34 -3.05 0.48 -24.25
CA ARG A 34 -4.20 -0.16 -23.58
C ARG A 34 -4.39 0.26 -22.13
N THR A 35 -3.31 0.62 -21.44
CA THR A 35 -3.31 0.82 -19.99
C THR A 35 -2.78 2.19 -19.57
N GLY A 36 -2.05 2.86 -20.41
CA GLY A 36 -1.28 4.06 -20.06
C GLY A 36 -0.05 3.78 -19.18
N ILE A 37 0.20 2.51 -18.80
CA ILE A 37 1.28 2.12 -17.89
C ILE A 37 2.58 1.98 -18.66
N ARG A 38 3.64 2.65 -18.18
CA ARG A 38 5.01 2.53 -18.72
C ARG A 38 5.94 1.75 -17.80
N ASN A 39 5.71 1.85 -16.49
CA ASN A 39 6.53 1.21 -15.47
C ASN A 39 5.63 0.59 -14.39
N ARG A 40 6.17 -0.39 -13.64
CA ARG A 40 5.58 -0.95 -12.42
C ARG A 40 6.66 -1.08 -11.36
N HIS A 41 6.24 -1.03 -10.11
CA HIS A 41 7.09 -1.28 -8.95
C HIS A 41 6.90 -2.72 -8.50
N ILE A 42 7.99 -3.44 -8.32
CA ILE A 42 8.00 -4.85 -7.92
C ILE A 42 8.66 -4.97 -6.55
N ALA A 43 7.93 -5.50 -5.59
CA ALA A 43 8.50 -5.81 -4.27
C ALA A 43 9.59 -6.89 -4.39
N THR A 44 10.70 -6.67 -3.70
CA THR A 44 11.83 -7.60 -3.62
C THR A 44 12.13 -8.01 -2.19
N THR A 45 12.19 -7.05 -1.30
CA THR A 45 12.40 -7.21 0.15
C THR A 45 11.27 -6.59 0.96
N GLU A 46 10.51 -5.71 0.33
CA GLU A 46 9.36 -5.05 0.92
C GLU A 46 8.21 -6.05 1.08
N THR A 47 7.47 -5.93 2.18
CA THR A 47 6.26 -6.71 2.48
C THR A 47 5.02 -5.84 2.39
N THR A 48 3.83 -6.44 2.32
CA THR A 48 2.57 -5.69 2.38
C THR A 48 2.51 -4.85 3.65
N THR A 49 2.94 -5.40 4.78
CA THR A 49 2.97 -4.70 6.07
C THR A 49 3.93 -3.51 6.04
N SER A 50 5.18 -3.67 5.56
CA SER A 50 6.14 -2.57 5.53
C SER A 50 5.68 -1.42 4.64
N LEU A 51 5.17 -1.73 3.44
CA LEU A 51 4.64 -0.72 2.52
C LEU A 51 3.43 0.02 3.10
N ALA A 52 2.51 -0.71 3.76
CA ALA A 52 1.36 -0.12 4.41
C ALA A 52 1.76 0.81 5.57
N CYS A 53 2.68 0.39 6.43
CA CYS A 53 3.18 1.21 7.54
C CYS A 53 3.85 2.49 7.04
N ASP A 54 4.68 2.42 6.01
CA ASP A 54 5.35 3.59 5.46
C ASP A 54 4.37 4.54 4.76
N ALA A 55 3.36 4.00 4.05
CA ALA A 55 2.30 4.81 3.47
C ALA A 55 1.49 5.55 4.56
N VAL A 56 1.14 4.87 5.66
CA VAL A 56 0.42 5.49 6.79
C VAL A 56 1.27 6.56 7.48
N LYS A 57 2.56 6.31 7.72
CA LYS A 57 3.48 7.33 8.26
C LYS A 57 3.52 8.58 7.37
N SER A 58 3.58 8.38 6.06
CA SER A 58 3.51 9.49 5.10
C SER A 58 2.19 10.25 5.19
N ALA A 59 1.05 9.56 5.32
CA ALA A 59 -0.27 10.19 5.48
C ALA A 59 -0.40 10.98 6.78
N LEU A 60 0.11 10.46 7.89
CA LEU A 60 0.14 11.15 9.19
C LEU A 60 0.99 12.42 9.12
N GLN A 61 2.16 12.35 8.46
CA GLN A 61 3.02 13.50 8.26
C GLN A 61 2.34 14.58 7.39
N ASP A 62 1.67 14.19 6.31
CA ASP A 62 0.91 15.11 5.44
C ASP A 62 -0.26 15.76 6.19
N ALA A 63 -0.95 14.99 7.05
CA ALA A 63 -2.03 15.49 7.90
C ALA A 63 -1.55 16.37 9.07
N GLY A 64 -0.29 16.24 9.48
CA GLY A 64 0.27 16.92 10.65
C GLY A 64 -0.31 16.42 11.98
N ILE A 65 -0.68 15.12 12.06
CA ILE A 65 -1.23 14.49 13.26
C ILE A 65 -0.35 13.32 13.71
N ASP A 66 -0.48 12.97 15.00
CA ASP A 66 0.22 11.83 15.61
C ASP A 66 -0.62 10.55 15.52
N GLY A 67 0.03 9.38 15.50
CA GLY A 67 -0.67 8.10 15.46
C GLY A 67 -1.58 7.88 16.67
N SER A 68 -1.26 8.47 17.84
CA SER A 68 -2.08 8.41 19.05
C SER A 68 -3.43 9.13 18.93
N GLU A 69 -3.60 9.99 17.91
CA GLU A 69 -4.85 10.70 17.60
C GLU A 69 -5.80 9.88 16.70
N ILE A 70 -5.38 8.71 16.25
CA ILE A 70 -6.18 7.83 15.39
C ILE A 70 -7.14 7.01 16.25
N ASP A 71 -8.42 7.06 15.91
CA ASP A 71 -9.49 6.30 16.56
C ASP A 71 -9.84 5.01 15.83
N LEU A 72 -9.60 4.95 14.52
CA LEU A 72 -10.00 3.82 13.68
C LEU A 72 -9.00 3.58 12.56
N ILE A 73 -8.62 2.31 12.37
CA ILE A 73 -7.79 1.84 11.27
C ILE A 73 -8.54 0.75 10.52
N ILE A 74 -8.74 0.95 9.22
CA ILE A 74 -9.33 -0.03 8.31
C ILE A 74 -8.29 -0.34 7.23
N ALA A 75 -7.84 -1.59 7.15
CA ALA A 75 -6.94 -2.03 6.08
C ALA A 75 -7.71 -2.91 5.09
N ALA A 76 -7.75 -2.51 3.82
CA ALA A 76 -8.40 -3.27 2.76
C ALA A 76 -7.34 -4.02 1.95
N SER A 77 -7.27 -5.34 2.13
CA SER A 77 -6.32 -6.20 1.40
C SER A 77 -6.79 -7.65 1.38
N VAL A 78 -6.46 -8.37 0.30
CA VAL A 78 -6.66 -9.83 0.16
C VAL A 78 -5.32 -10.59 0.19
N SER A 79 -4.20 -9.89 0.27
CA SER A 79 -2.84 -10.45 0.16
C SER A 79 -1.94 -9.95 1.29
N THR A 80 -2.41 -10.07 2.53
CA THR A 80 -1.64 -9.72 3.73
C THR A 80 -0.53 -10.71 3.98
N ASP A 81 0.57 -10.28 4.60
CA ASP A 81 1.72 -11.14 4.93
C ASP A 81 1.36 -12.18 6.00
N LYS A 82 0.36 -11.88 6.83
CA LYS A 82 -0.13 -12.73 7.93
C LYS A 82 -1.65 -12.60 8.04
N ILE A 83 -2.29 -13.69 8.44
CA ILE A 83 -3.72 -13.68 8.78
C ILE A 83 -3.91 -13.08 10.18
N VAL A 84 -3.02 -13.41 11.13
CA VAL A 84 -3.04 -12.95 12.53
C VAL A 84 -1.62 -12.60 12.97
N PRO A 85 -1.39 -11.44 13.59
CA PRO A 85 -2.32 -10.31 13.73
C PRO A 85 -2.70 -9.73 12.36
N SER A 86 -3.89 -9.10 12.27
CA SER A 86 -4.36 -8.46 11.04
C SER A 86 -3.44 -7.32 10.59
N LEU A 87 -3.49 -6.93 9.31
CA LEU A 87 -2.68 -5.83 8.79
C LEU A 87 -2.97 -4.52 9.55
N ALA A 88 -4.24 -4.22 9.81
CA ALA A 88 -4.62 -3.03 10.58
C ALA A 88 -4.03 -3.04 11.99
N CYS A 89 -3.98 -4.21 12.67
CA CYS A 89 -3.34 -4.34 14.00
C CYS A 89 -1.83 -4.14 13.95
N GLN A 90 -1.17 -4.60 12.88
CA GLN A 90 0.26 -4.39 12.68
C GLN A 90 0.58 -2.91 12.45
N ILE A 91 -0.23 -2.22 11.61
CA ILE A 91 -0.15 -0.77 11.41
C ILE A 91 -0.38 -0.03 12.73
N GLN A 92 -1.43 -0.40 13.49
CA GLN A 92 -1.77 0.18 14.79
C GLN A 92 -0.57 0.18 15.75
N ALA A 93 0.11 -0.96 15.85
CA ALA A 93 1.29 -1.10 16.70
C ALA A 93 2.45 -0.21 16.23
N GLU A 94 2.68 -0.17 14.91
CA GLU A 94 3.80 0.56 14.29
C GLU A 94 3.67 2.08 14.44
N ILE A 95 2.45 2.63 14.37
CA ILE A 95 2.21 4.08 14.47
C ILE A 95 1.85 4.56 15.89
N GLY A 96 1.81 3.65 16.87
CA GLY A 96 1.49 3.99 18.25
C GLY A 96 0.00 4.32 18.49
N ALA A 97 -0.92 3.86 17.65
CA ALA A 97 -2.36 4.11 17.78
C ALA A 97 -3.05 3.15 18.76
N GLY A 98 -2.51 3.01 19.98
CA GLY A 98 -2.92 1.98 20.95
C GLY A 98 -4.39 2.01 21.35
N SER A 99 -5.08 3.14 21.21
CA SER A 99 -6.50 3.31 21.52
C SER A 99 -7.44 3.06 20.34
N ALA A 100 -6.90 2.97 19.12
CA ALA A 100 -7.70 2.82 17.91
C ALA A 100 -8.38 1.45 17.81
N VAL A 101 -9.55 1.41 17.21
CA VAL A 101 -10.14 0.16 16.70
C VAL A 101 -9.46 -0.21 15.38
N ALA A 102 -8.99 -1.44 15.23
CA ALA A 102 -8.26 -1.88 14.06
C ALA A 102 -8.81 -3.19 13.51
N PHE A 103 -9.16 -3.21 12.21
CA PHE A 103 -9.60 -4.43 11.53
C PHE A 103 -9.33 -4.38 10.02
N ASP A 104 -9.24 -5.56 9.41
CA ASP A 104 -9.06 -5.71 7.98
C ASP A 104 -10.40 -5.92 7.27
N ILE A 105 -10.49 -5.45 6.02
CA ILE A 105 -11.56 -5.75 5.08
C ILE A 105 -11.00 -6.62 3.96
N ASN A 106 -11.62 -7.77 3.76
CA ASN A 106 -11.34 -8.65 2.64
C ASN A 106 -12.50 -8.59 1.63
N ALA A 107 -12.45 -7.62 0.74
CA ALA A 107 -13.50 -7.35 -0.25
C ALA A 107 -12.93 -7.13 -1.67
N ALA A 108 -11.71 -7.55 -1.92
CA ALA A 108 -10.99 -7.38 -3.19
C ALA A 108 -11.11 -5.93 -3.72
N CYS A 109 -11.56 -5.74 -4.96
CA CYS A 109 -11.69 -4.41 -5.59
C CYS A 109 -12.78 -3.52 -4.96
N SER A 110 -13.56 -4.04 -4.02
CA SER A 110 -14.65 -3.32 -3.32
C SER A 110 -14.27 -2.87 -1.91
N GLY A 111 -13.00 -3.14 -1.50
CA GLY A 111 -12.47 -2.73 -0.18
C GLY A 111 -12.08 -1.28 -0.10
#